data_839dfe2f376619cd28d90a5b655e4d46
#
_entry.id   839dfe2f376619cd28d90a5b655e4d46
#
_cell.length_a   1.000
_cell.length_b   1.000
_cell.length_c   1.000
_cell.angle_alpha   90.00
_cell.angle_beta   90.00
_cell.angle_gamma   90.00
#
_symmetry.space_group_name_H-M   'P 1'
#
loop_
_entity.id
_entity.type
_entity.pdbx_description
1 polymer ?
#
loop_
_entity_poly.entity_id
_entity_poly.type
_entity_poly.pdbx_seq_one_letter_code
_entity_poly.pdbx_strand_id
1 'polypeptide(L)'
;MINVVGLGSTSSRDLTLEAVKIMKNGNKNFLRTDRHEALSFFEENKIAYQSFDYLYDEMESFDQVYNKIVEILIEESKKEDINYFVPGTPLVAEKTVKLLIDKKEDINIVNGISFIEPVLAGVGRDAVDGLLFLDSDAKKFDFDTRRDTLITQVYNKRIASDLSLLLQEVYKEEDMAYVITNAGLDDEIVRKVEIYKLPRLDDYNHQSCIYIPRTSGKNFQIIMDQLENILEDKDLYLDDENFDRIKNLLMEKSKEISMDYEDEIDTLILSLLMLFLKEREGLVDFREIFDEIYKKLDKIAIILK
;
A
#
# COMPACT_ATOMS: atom_id res chain seq x y z
N MET A 1 -4.75 30.84 -7.51
CA MET A 1 -4.05 29.76 -6.72
C MET A 1 -5.06 29.04 -5.83
N ILE A 2 -4.89 27.72 -5.62
CA ILE A 2 -5.72 26.90 -4.73
C ILE A 2 -4.85 26.45 -3.55
N ASN A 3 -5.16 26.89 -2.31
CA ASN A 3 -4.55 26.32 -1.12
C ASN A 3 -5.27 25.00 -0.79
N VAL A 4 -4.61 23.87 -0.94
CA VAL A 4 -5.12 22.55 -0.59
C VAL A 4 -4.62 22.20 0.82
N VAL A 5 -5.53 22.11 1.78
CA VAL A 5 -5.21 22.11 3.21
C VAL A 5 -5.77 20.86 3.88
N GLY A 6 -4.91 20.10 4.55
CA GLY A 6 -5.33 18.96 5.35
C GLY A 6 -5.94 19.38 6.69
N LEU A 7 -7.09 18.79 7.03
CA LEU A 7 -7.81 19.01 8.29
C LEU A 7 -7.33 18.14 9.45
N GLY A 8 -6.41 17.21 9.19
CA GLY A 8 -6.11 16.15 10.15
C GLY A 8 -7.09 14.99 10.05
N SER A 9 -6.82 13.91 10.76
CA SER A 9 -7.55 12.65 10.64
C SER A 9 -8.61 12.45 11.70
N THR A 10 -8.59 13.21 12.79
CA THR A 10 -9.48 13.00 13.92
C THR A 10 -10.37 14.21 14.19
N SER A 11 -9.88 15.22 14.87
CA SER A 11 -10.66 16.37 15.32
C SER A 11 -9.92 17.69 15.11
N SER A 12 -10.48 18.78 15.62
CA SER A 12 -9.81 20.09 15.63
C SER A 12 -8.44 20.10 16.34
N ARG A 13 -8.13 19.08 17.13
CA ARG A 13 -6.80 18.89 17.77
C ARG A 13 -5.70 18.61 16.75
N ASP A 14 -6.05 18.07 15.57
CA ASP A 14 -5.12 17.74 14.50
C ASP A 14 -4.86 18.90 13.54
N LEU A 15 -5.55 20.03 13.73
CA LEU A 15 -5.35 21.21 12.89
C LEU A 15 -3.96 21.77 13.11
N THR A 16 -3.18 21.91 12.03
CA THR A 16 -1.90 22.61 12.09
C THR A 16 -2.12 24.12 12.24
N LEU A 17 -1.16 24.82 12.84
CA LEU A 17 -1.22 26.28 12.96
C LEU A 17 -1.31 26.95 11.58
N GLU A 18 -0.71 26.35 10.56
CA GLU A 18 -0.79 26.84 9.18
C GLU A 18 -2.19 26.66 8.59
N ALA A 19 -2.82 25.49 8.80
CA ALA A 19 -4.20 25.26 8.41
C ALA A 19 -5.13 26.31 9.03
N VAL A 20 -5.01 26.55 10.34
CA VAL A 20 -5.81 27.57 11.05
C VAL A 20 -5.57 28.99 10.49
N LYS A 21 -4.33 29.33 10.13
CA LYS A 21 -4.01 30.63 9.51
C LYS A 21 -4.70 30.77 8.15
N ILE A 22 -4.70 29.73 7.34
CA ILE A 22 -5.34 29.72 6.02
C ILE A 22 -6.86 29.77 6.15
N MET A 23 -7.47 29.03 7.08
CA MET A 23 -8.91 29.12 7.34
C MET A 23 -9.40 30.53 7.58
N LYS A 24 -8.54 31.40 8.15
CA LYS A 24 -8.85 32.76 8.58
C LYS A 24 -8.28 33.85 7.63
N ASN A 25 -7.77 33.47 6.46
CA ASN A 25 -7.09 34.43 5.54
C ASN A 25 -8.06 35.30 4.72
N GLY A 26 -9.37 35.04 4.80
CA GLY A 26 -10.40 35.82 4.10
C GLY A 26 -10.77 35.28 2.71
N ASN A 27 -10.06 34.27 2.21
CA ASN A 27 -10.41 33.61 0.96
C ASN A 27 -11.67 32.74 1.12
N LYS A 28 -12.31 32.37 0.00
CA LYS A 28 -13.39 31.38 0.03
C LYS A 28 -12.88 30.03 0.48
N ASN A 29 -13.60 29.41 1.43
CA ASN A 29 -13.29 28.09 1.94
C ASN A 29 -14.24 27.07 1.34
N PHE A 30 -13.69 26.04 0.72
CA PHE A 30 -14.39 24.86 0.22
C PHE A 30 -13.98 23.65 1.04
N LEU A 31 -14.95 22.82 1.43
CA LEU A 31 -14.71 21.55 2.11
C LEU A 31 -15.02 20.39 1.18
N ARG A 32 -14.11 19.41 1.15
CA ARG A 32 -14.35 18.14 0.46
C ARG A 32 -15.64 17.46 0.97
N THR A 33 -15.82 17.50 2.30
CA THR A 33 -17.00 17.04 3.02
C THR A 33 -17.15 17.81 4.33
N ASP A 34 -18.36 18.00 4.81
CA ASP A 34 -18.63 18.53 6.15
C ASP A 34 -18.80 17.42 7.21
N ARG A 35 -18.65 16.16 6.80
CA ARG A 35 -18.67 15.00 7.72
C ARG A 35 -17.29 14.78 8.31
N HIS A 36 -16.80 15.74 9.10
CA HIS A 36 -15.49 15.69 9.73
C HIS A 36 -15.50 16.44 11.07
N GLU A 37 -14.88 15.84 12.08
CA GLU A 37 -14.89 16.39 13.46
C GLU A 37 -14.22 17.78 13.57
N ALA A 38 -13.27 18.11 12.70
CA ALA A 38 -12.65 19.42 12.65
C ALA A 38 -13.62 20.54 12.24
N LEU A 39 -14.85 20.21 11.78
CA LEU A 39 -15.86 21.19 11.41
C LEU A 39 -16.29 22.05 12.60
N SER A 40 -16.28 21.50 13.82
CA SER A 40 -16.53 22.24 15.05
C SER A 40 -15.69 23.53 15.15
N PHE A 41 -14.43 23.48 14.65
CA PHE A 41 -13.56 24.66 14.65
C PHE A 41 -14.05 25.78 13.71
N PHE A 42 -14.59 25.43 12.54
CA PHE A 42 -15.20 26.40 11.61
C PHE A 42 -16.41 27.08 12.25
N GLU A 43 -17.28 26.30 12.89
CA GLU A 43 -18.50 26.79 13.54
C GLU A 43 -18.19 27.69 14.75
N GLU A 44 -17.32 27.26 15.65
CA GLU A 44 -16.90 28.01 16.83
C GLU A 44 -16.23 29.34 16.47
N ASN A 45 -15.47 29.38 15.38
CA ASN A 45 -14.79 30.59 14.90
C ASN A 45 -15.61 31.37 13.87
N LYS A 46 -16.84 30.94 13.55
CA LYS A 46 -17.73 31.58 12.55
C LYS A 46 -17.08 31.75 11.18
N ILE A 47 -16.31 30.75 10.77
CA ILE A 47 -15.64 30.71 9.47
C ILE A 47 -16.63 30.17 8.44
N ALA A 48 -16.95 30.97 7.43
CA ALA A 48 -17.85 30.56 6.35
C ALA A 48 -17.15 29.54 5.42
N TYR A 49 -17.90 28.56 4.96
CA TYR A 49 -17.43 27.54 4.02
C TYR A 49 -18.57 27.06 3.11
N GLN A 50 -18.19 26.33 2.06
CA GLN A 50 -19.09 25.58 1.17
C GLN A 50 -18.64 24.12 1.13
N SER A 51 -19.55 23.18 1.41
CA SER A 51 -19.27 21.74 1.31
C SER A 51 -19.62 21.24 -0.09
N PHE A 52 -18.90 20.21 -0.54
CA PHE A 52 -19.21 19.49 -1.78
C PHE A 52 -20.06 18.23 -1.57
N ASP A 53 -20.60 18.02 -0.38
CA ASP A 53 -21.40 16.80 -0.09
C ASP A 53 -22.63 16.67 -0.99
N TYR A 54 -23.24 17.78 -1.42
CA TYR A 54 -24.39 17.77 -2.33
C TYR A 54 -24.10 17.08 -3.66
N LEU A 55 -22.85 17.08 -4.13
CA LEU A 55 -22.47 16.42 -5.39
C LEU A 55 -22.58 14.89 -5.31
N TYR A 56 -22.49 14.33 -4.11
CA TYR A 56 -22.66 12.88 -3.91
C TYR A 56 -24.09 12.41 -4.11
N ASP A 57 -25.05 13.30 -3.88
CA ASP A 57 -26.48 13.02 -4.10
C ASP A 57 -26.89 13.28 -5.55
N GLU A 58 -26.15 14.14 -6.27
CA GLU A 58 -26.46 14.55 -7.65
C GLU A 58 -25.79 13.69 -8.73
N MET A 59 -24.66 13.04 -8.41
CA MET A 59 -23.86 12.32 -9.41
C MET A 59 -24.00 10.80 -9.29
N GLU A 60 -23.89 10.10 -10.42
CA GLU A 60 -24.08 8.65 -10.50
C GLU A 60 -22.84 7.85 -10.03
N SER A 61 -21.67 8.48 -10.00
CA SER A 61 -20.41 7.83 -9.61
C SER A 61 -19.43 8.75 -8.88
N PHE A 62 -18.59 8.18 -8.04
CA PHE A 62 -17.54 8.92 -7.35
C PHE A 62 -16.57 9.64 -8.31
N ASP A 63 -16.25 9.04 -9.45
CA ASP A 63 -15.38 9.70 -10.45
C ASP A 63 -16.02 10.97 -11.02
N GLN A 64 -17.34 10.98 -11.23
CA GLN A 64 -18.07 12.18 -11.64
C GLN A 64 -18.04 13.25 -10.54
N VAL A 65 -18.24 12.87 -9.28
CA VAL A 65 -18.15 13.77 -8.12
C VAL A 65 -16.76 14.43 -8.08
N TYR A 66 -15.68 13.64 -8.12
CA TYR A 66 -14.32 14.17 -8.00
C TYR A 66 -13.95 15.09 -9.16
N ASN A 67 -14.32 14.73 -10.39
CA ASN A 67 -14.10 15.59 -11.54
C ASN A 67 -14.88 16.90 -11.42
N LYS A 68 -16.12 16.86 -10.94
CA LYS A 68 -16.96 18.04 -10.76
C LYS A 68 -16.41 18.99 -9.68
N ILE A 69 -15.96 18.44 -8.55
CA ILE A 69 -15.26 19.24 -7.51
C ILE A 69 -14.07 19.98 -8.13
N VAL A 70 -13.22 19.26 -8.87
CA VAL A 70 -12.02 19.83 -9.50
C VAL A 70 -12.39 20.93 -10.50
N GLU A 71 -13.42 20.73 -11.32
CA GLU A 71 -13.91 21.78 -12.24
C GLU A 71 -14.31 23.04 -11.49
N ILE A 72 -15.10 22.93 -10.43
CA ILE A 72 -15.57 24.06 -9.63
C ILE A 72 -14.38 24.80 -8.99
N LEU A 73 -13.44 24.05 -8.38
CA LEU A 73 -12.26 24.64 -7.76
C LEU A 73 -11.40 25.40 -8.77
N ILE A 74 -11.19 24.86 -9.97
CA ILE A 74 -10.45 25.53 -11.05
C ILE A 74 -11.19 26.80 -11.51
N GLU A 75 -12.50 26.76 -11.66
CA GLU A 75 -13.28 27.93 -12.09
C GLU A 75 -13.24 29.06 -11.04
N GLU A 76 -13.38 28.72 -9.75
CA GLU A 76 -13.32 29.69 -8.68
C GLU A 76 -11.90 30.27 -8.51
N SER A 77 -10.85 29.45 -8.67
CA SER A 77 -9.47 29.91 -8.55
C SER A 77 -9.02 30.89 -9.65
N LYS A 78 -9.73 30.95 -10.79
CA LYS A 78 -9.53 31.95 -11.83
C LYS A 78 -10.01 33.36 -11.42
N LYS A 79 -10.93 33.43 -10.45
CA LYS A 79 -11.54 34.69 -9.98
C LYS A 79 -10.75 35.29 -8.81
N GLU A 80 -10.32 34.43 -7.89
CA GLU A 80 -9.61 34.80 -6.67
C GLU A 80 -8.85 33.58 -6.10
N ASP A 81 -7.93 33.80 -5.17
CA ASP A 81 -7.32 32.71 -4.42
C ASP A 81 -8.37 32.03 -3.52
N ILE A 82 -8.36 30.71 -3.48
CA ILE A 82 -9.32 29.92 -2.71
C ILE A 82 -8.63 28.92 -1.80
N ASN A 83 -9.34 28.46 -0.79
CA ASN A 83 -8.91 27.41 0.12
C ASN A 83 -9.78 26.16 -0.08
N TYR A 84 -9.15 25.03 -0.24
CA TYR A 84 -9.80 23.72 -0.35
C TYR A 84 -9.32 22.79 0.76
N PHE A 85 -10.22 22.42 1.65
CA PHE A 85 -9.93 21.58 2.83
C PHE A 85 -10.33 20.15 2.58
N VAL A 86 -9.44 19.23 2.94
CA VAL A 86 -9.62 17.80 2.78
C VAL A 86 -9.37 17.06 4.11
N PRO A 87 -10.05 15.95 4.39
CA PRO A 87 -9.76 15.09 5.53
C PRO A 87 -8.30 14.61 5.52
N GLY A 88 -7.71 14.43 6.69
CA GLY A 88 -6.34 13.93 6.81
C GLY A 88 -5.30 14.88 6.24
N THR A 89 -4.52 14.39 5.30
CA THR A 89 -3.49 15.14 4.56
C THR A 89 -3.72 15.05 3.05
N PRO A 90 -3.45 16.11 2.29
CA PRO A 90 -3.80 16.20 0.87
C PRO A 90 -3.23 15.09 -0.05
N LEU A 91 -2.11 14.49 0.32
CA LEU A 91 -1.41 13.51 -0.52
C LEU A 91 -1.65 12.04 -0.13
N VAL A 92 -2.59 11.78 0.77
CA VAL A 92 -2.93 10.42 1.21
C VAL A 92 -4.40 10.14 0.92
N ALA A 93 -4.66 9.22 0.00
CA ALA A 93 -6.00 8.74 -0.38
C ALA A 93 -6.99 9.84 -0.83
N GLU A 94 -6.50 10.98 -1.38
CA GLU A 94 -7.34 12.11 -1.81
C GLU A 94 -7.31 12.27 -3.35
N LYS A 95 -8.34 11.72 -3.99
CA LYS A 95 -8.45 11.65 -5.46
C LYS A 95 -8.54 13.04 -6.12
N THR A 96 -9.25 13.98 -5.51
CA THR A 96 -9.42 15.33 -6.06
C THR A 96 -8.10 16.08 -6.12
N VAL A 97 -7.25 15.91 -5.12
CA VAL A 97 -5.90 16.53 -5.08
C VAL A 97 -5.01 15.94 -6.17
N LYS A 98 -5.05 14.62 -6.34
CA LYS A 98 -4.33 13.96 -7.43
C LYS A 98 -4.75 14.52 -8.79
N LEU A 99 -6.04 14.71 -9.03
CA LEU A 99 -6.56 15.30 -10.27
C LEU A 99 -6.10 16.75 -10.49
N LEU A 100 -6.03 17.57 -9.44
CA LEU A 100 -5.50 18.93 -9.52
C LEU A 100 -4.01 18.92 -9.91
N ILE A 101 -3.21 18.02 -9.32
CA ILE A 101 -1.79 17.86 -9.65
C ILE A 101 -1.62 17.39 -11.09
N ASP A 102 -2.37 16.38 -11.53
CA ASP A 102 -2.30 15.85 -12.89
C ASP A 102 -2.66 16.89 -13.95
N LYS A 103 -3.57 17.83 -13.62
CA LYS A 103 -3.93 18.98 -14.47
C LYS A 103 -2.92 20.13 -14.41
N LYS A 104 -1.88 20.03 -13.57
CA LYS A 104 -0.83 21.04 -13.38
C LYS A 104 -1.39 22.42 -12.95
N GLU A 105 -2.42 22.40 -12.12
CA GLU A 105 -3.01 23.62 -11.56
C GLU A 105 -2.04 24.29 -10.57
N ASP A 106 -2.21 25.61 -10.40
CA ASP A 106 -1.46 26.39 -9.42
C ASP A 106 -1.99 26.12 -8.01
N ILE A 107 -1.38 25.14 -7.33
CA ILE A 107 -1.78 24.67 -6.00
C ILE A 107 -0.65 24.88 -4.97
N ASN A 108 -1.05 25.26 -3.76
CA ASN A 108 -0.21 25.24 -2.58
C ASN A 108 -0.69 24.15 -1.62
N ILE A 109 0.14 23.14 -1.35
CA ILE A 109 -0.22 22.00 -0.49
C ILE A 109 0.21 22.30 0.95
N VAL A 110 -0.74 22.26 1.86
CA VAL A 110 -0.54 22.42 3.30
C VAL A 110 -0.92 21.11 3.99
N ASN A 111 0.08 20.42 4.53
CA ASN A 111 -0.09 19.13 5.12
C ASN A 111 -0.97 19.16 6.38
N GLY A 112 -1.77 18.12 6.56
CA GLY A 112 -2.45 17.78 7.80
C GLY A 112 -1.82 16.53 8.43
N ILE A 113 -2.28 16.14 9.61
CA ILE A 113 -1.97 14.85 10.22
C ILE A 113 -2.74 13.77 9.45
N SER A 114 -2.03 12.74 8.98
CA SER A 114 -2.64 11.61 8.28
C SER A 114 -3.26 10.64 9.29
N PHE A 115 -4.20 9.80 8.85
CA PHE A 115 -4.71 8.70 9.66
C PHE A 115 -3.66 7.59 9.88
N ILE A 116 -2.57 7.60 9.11
CA ILE A 116 -1.48 6.63 9.24
C ILE A 116 -0.83 6.72 10.63
N GLU A 117 -0.59 7.94 11.14
CA GLU A 117 0.04 8.13 12.43
C GLU A 117 -0.78 7.54 13.59
N PRO A 118 -2.10 7.82 13.74
CA PRO A 118 -2.89 7.15 14.78
C PRO A 118 -3.02 5.63 14.58
N VAL A 119 -3.07 5.13 13.34
CA VAL A 119 -3.05 3.68 13.09
C VAL A 119 -1.75 3.07 13.61
N LEU A 120 -0.60 3.64 13.27
CA LEU A 120 0.71 3.16 13.74
C LEU A 120 0.82 3.22 15.26
N ALA A 121 0.29 4.27 15.89
CA ALA A 121 0.22 4.39 17.34
C ALA A 121 -0.63 3.27 17.96
N GLY A 122 -1.81 2.99 17.38
CA GLY A 122 -2.73 1.94 17.84
C GLY A 122 -2.15 0.54 17.78
N VAL A 123 -1.28 0.26 16.78
CA VAL A 123 -0.61 -1.05 16.64
C VAL A 123 0.79 -1.08 17.25
N GLY A 124 1.33 0.06 17.73
CA GLY A 124 2.67 0.16 18.32
C GLY A 124 3.80 -0.15 17.33
N ARG A 125 3.74 0.43 16.11
CA ARG A 125 4.71 0.17 15.05
C ARG A 125 5.34 1.46 14.52
N ASP A 126 6.56 1.34 13.99
CA ASP A 126 7.29 2.41 13.32
C ASP A 126 7.31 2.15 11.81
N ALA A 127 6.91 3.15 11.01
CA ALA A 127 6.89 3.06 9.55
C ALA A 127 8.29 2.89 8.94
N VAL A 128 9.37 3.29 9.65
CA VAL A 128 10.76 3.15 9.19
C VAL A 128 11.17 1.69 9.00
N ASP A 129 10.51 0.77 9.69
CA ASP A 129 10.71 -0.68 9.54
C ASP A 129 10.25 -1.23 8.18
N GLY A 130 9.67 -0.37 7.35
CA GLY A 130 9.12 -0.66 6.03
C GLY A 130 7.60 -0.85 6.10
N LEU A 131 6.87 0.12 5.52
CA LEU A 131 5.41 0.10 5.42
C LEU A 131 4.99 0.05 3.96
N LEU A 132 4.27 -1.01 3.59
CA LEU A 132 3.53 -1.09 2.33
C LEU A 132 2.13 -0.52 2.57
N PHE A 133 1.80 0.55 1.85
CA PHE A 133 0.52 1.23 1.97
C PHE A 133 -0.33 0.96 0.72
N LEU A 134 -1.50 0.36 0.89
CA LEU A 134 -2.38 -0.09 -0.18
C LEU A 134 -3.81 0.43 0.01
N ASP A 135 -4.51 0.59 -1.10
CA ASP A 135 -5.94 0.86 -1.12
C ASP A 135 -6.69 -0.45 -1.39
N SER A 136 -7.79 -0.71 -0.68
CA SER A 136 -8.61 -1.92 -0.89
C SER A 136 -9.21 -1.99 -2.30
N ASP A 137 -9.37 -0.86 -2.99
CA ASP A 137 -9.83 -0.76 -4.39
C ASP A 137 -8.71 -0.97 -5.43
N ALA A 138 -7.48 -1.29 -5.00
CA ALA A 138 -6.38 -1.51 -5.93
C ALA A 138 -6.70 -2.65 -6.91
N LYS A 139 -6.47 -2.42 -8.20
CA LYS A 139 -6.70 -3.43 -9.26
C LYS A 139 -5.78 -4.65 -9.13
N LYS A 140 -4.64 -4.47 -8.49
CA LYS A 140 -3.64 -5.51 -8.27
C LYS A 140 -2.95 -5.22 -6.94
N PHE A 141 -2.81 -6.27 -6.14
CA PHE A 141 -2.05 -6.24 -4.90
C PHE A 141 -0.70 -6.89 -5.14
N ASP A 142 0.36 -6.17 -4.75
CA ASP A 142 1.73 -6.68 -4.77
C ASP A 142 2.22 -6.72 -3.32
N PHE A 143 1.84 -7.80 -2.63
CA PHE A 143 2.16 -7.98 -1.22
C PHE A 143 3.64 -8.36 -1.03
N ASP A 144 4.30 -7.69 -0.11
CA ASP A 144 5.64 -8.03 0.35
C ASP A 144 5.61 -8.37 1.84
N THR A 145 5.63 -9.67 2.16
CA THR A 145 5.55 -10.15 3.55
C THR A 145 6.73 -9.72 4.44
N ARG A 146 7.79 -9.15 3.88
CA ARG A 146 8.93 -8.58 4.61
C ARG A 146 8.64 -7.20 5.18
N ARG A 147 7.54 -6.57 4.76
CA ARG A 147 7.11 -5.25 5.19
C ARG A 147 5.79 -5.35 5.92
N ASP A 148 5.60 -4.45 6.87
CA ASP A 148 4.28 -4.25 7.43
C ASP A 148 3.34 -3.73 6.33
N THR A 149 2.11 -4.20 6.28
CA THR A 149 1.16 -3.79 5.25
C THR A 149 -0.04 -3.11 5.88
N LEU A 150 -0.33 -1.89 5.44
CA LEU A 150 -1.54 -1.14 5.80
C LEU A 150 -2.47 -1.06 4.59
N ILE A 151 -3.65 -1.65 4.70
CA ILE A 151 -4.71 -1.61 3.69
C ILE A 151 -5.82 -0.68 4.18
N THR A 152 -6.03 0.40 3.46
CA THR A 152 -7.06 1.41 3.77
C THR A 152 -8.38 1.10 3.07
N GLN A 153 -9.43 1.86 3.45
CA GLN A 153 -10.76 1.83 2.83
C GLN A 153 -11.50 0.48 2.95
N VAL A 154 -11.34 -0.19 4.08
CA VAL A 154 -12.04 -1.46 4.37
C VAL A 154 -13.40 -1.17 4.99
N TYR A 155 -14.31 -0.58 4.23
CA TYR A 155 -15.58 -0.02 4.75
C TYR A 155 -16.57 -1.04 5.28
N ASN A 156 -16.47 -2.29 4.86
CA ASN A 156 -17.48 -3.28 5.16
C ASN A 156 -16.92 -4.71 5.13
N LYS A 157 -17.71 -5.62 5.64
CA LYS A 157 -17.41 -7.05 5.75
C LYS A 157 -17.13 -7.74 4.40
N ARG A 158 -17.75 -7.28 3.31
CA ARG A 158 -17.51 -7.85 1.97
C ARG A 158 -16.09 -7.58 1.52
N ILE A 159 -15.63 -6.33 1.62
CA ILE A 159 -14.25 -5.96 1.29
C ILE A 159 -13.25 -6.74 2.16
N ALA A 160 -13.53 -6.84 3.48
CA ALA A 160 -12.70 -7.62 4.38
C ALA A 160 -12.66 -9.10 4.02
N SER A 161 -13.76 -9.67 3.49
CA SER A 161 -13.81 -11.05 3.02
C SER A 161 -12.97 -11.27 1.77
N ASP A 162 -13.11 -10.37 0.80
CA ASP A 162 -12.35 -10.42 -0.45
C ASP A 162 -10.83 -10.28 -0.16
N LEU A 163 -10.47 -9.34 0.73
CA LEU A 163 -9.09 -9.17 1.19
C LEU A 163 -8.56 -10.39 1.96
N SER A 164 -9.38 -11.01 2.82
CA SER A 164 -8.97 -12.22 3.54
C SER A 164 -8.57 -13.36 2.60
N LEU A 165 -9.29 -13.53 1.50
CA LEU A 165 -8.96 -14.54 0.48
C LEU A 165 -7.64 -14.20 -0.25
N LEU A 166 -7.48 -12.96 -0.67
CA LEU A 166 -6.24 -12.50 -1.33
C LEU A 166 -5.02 -12.59 -0.40
N LEU A 167 -5.20 -12.26 0.87
CA LEU A 167 -4.11 -12.34 1.85
C LEU A 167 -3.67 -13.79 2.11
N GLN A 168 -4.58 -14.77 2.08
CA GLN A 168 -4.27 -16.18 2.26
C GLN A 168 -3.47 -16.79 1.09
N GLU A 169 -3.38 -16.10 -0.06
CA GLU A 169 -2.48 -16.51 -1.15
C GLU A 169 -1.00 -16.24 -0.82
N VAL A 170 -0.72 -15.34 0.14
CA VAL A 170 0.62 -14.83 0.43
C VAL A 170 1.03 -15.03 1.89
N TYR A 171 0.10 -14.89 2.81
CA TYR A 171 0.26 -15.10 4.25
C TYR A 171 -0.38 -16.43 4.66
N LYS A 172 0.04 -16.96 5.79
CA LYS A 172 -0.67 -18.09 6.40
C LYS A 172 -2.03 -17.62 6.94
N GLU A 173 -3.02 -18.50 6.93
CA GLU A 173 -4.36 -18.17 7.43
C GLU A 173 -4.37 -17.79 8.91
N GLU A 174 -3.42 -18.32 9.71
CA GLU A 174 -3.24 -18.05 11.13
C GLU A 174 -2.35 -16.82 11.41
N ASP A 175 -1.74 -16.23 10.39
CA ASP A 175 -0.99 -14.99 10.59
C ASP A 175 -1.91 -13.88 11.11
N MET A 176 -1.34 -13.04 11.98
CA MET A 176 -2.13 -12.03 12.69
C MET A 176 -2.28 -10.76 11.87
N ALA A 177 -3.50 -10.26 11.82
CA ALA A 177 -3.84 -8.94 11.33
C ALA A 177 -4.47 -8.09 12.43
N TYR A 178 -4.41 -6.78 12.29
CA TYR A 178 -5.14 -5.84 13.12
C TYR A 178 -6.23 -5.18 12.27
N VAL A 179 -7.45 -5.15 12.77
CA VAL A 179 -8.51 -4.31 12.24
C VAL A 179 -8.59 -3.08 13.12
N ILE A 180 -8.38 -1.91 12.53
CA ILE A 180 -8.42 -0.63 13.21
C ILE A 180 -9.58 0.16 12.65
N THR A 181 -10.45 0.61 13.54
CA THR A 181 -11.63 1.41 13.20
C THR A 181 -11.58 2.70 14.02
N ASN A 182 -11.86 3.83 13.39
CA ASN A 182 -11.86 5.16 14.02
C ASN A 182 -10.51 5.50 14.69
N ALA A 183 -9.40 5.21 14.02
CA ALA A 183 -8.05 5.42 14.56
C ALA A 183 -7.86 6.86 15.08
N GLY A 184 -7.45 7.00 16.34
CA GLY A 184 -7.22 8.28 17.00
C GLY A 184 -8.46 9.00 17.50
N LEU A 185 -9.68 8.47 17.29
CA LEU A 185 -10.92 8.99 17.84
C LEU A 185 -11.21 8.38 19.22
N ASP A 186 -12.14 8.98 19.96
CA ASP A 186 -12.50 8.52 21.32
C ASP A 186 -13.16 7.13 21.31
N ASP A 187 -13.70 6.70 20.19
CA ASP A 187 -14.30 5.38 19.95
C ASP A 187 -13.41 4.45 19.09
N GLU A 188 -12.10 4.67 19.11
CA GLU A 188 -11.12 3.82 18.46
C GLU A 188 -11.27 2.35 18.88
N ILE A 189 -11.27 1.47 17.90
CA ILE A 189 -11.24 0.02 18.12
C ILE A 189 -10.03 -0.56 17.40
N VAL A 190 -9.18 -1.27 18.14
CA VAL A 190 -8.05 -2.04 17.59
C VAL A 190 -8.26 -3.51 17.95
N ARG A 191 -8.53 -4.35 16.94
CA ARG A 191 -8.72 -5.79 17.11
C ARG A 191 -7.62 -6.58 16.43
N LYS A 192 -6.93 -7.41 17.18
CA LYS A 192 -5.96 -8.37 16.68
C LYS A 192 -6.64 -9.71 16.43
N VAL A 193 -6.62 -10.19 15.18
CA VAL A 193 -7.26 -11.44 14.77
C VAL A 193 -6.41 -12.16 13.73
N GLU A 194 -6.62 -13.45 13.56
CA GLU A 194 -6.04 -14.21 12.46
C GLU A 194 -6.71 -13.82 11.12
N ILE A 195 -5.96 -13.85 10.01
CA ILE A 195 -6.40 -13.42 8.68
C ILE A 195 -7.72 -14.08 8.28
N TYR A 196 -7.89 -15.39 8.52
CA TYR A 196 -9.12 -16.11 8.19
C TYR A 196 -10.35 -15.66 9.00
N LYS A 197 -10.16 -14.92 10.09
CA LYS A 197 -11.24 -14.36 10.92
C LYS A 197 -11.70 -12.98 10.49
N LEU A 198 -10.99 -12.29 9.61
CA LEU A 198 -11.39 -10.97 9.11
C LEU A 198 -12.86 -10.93 8.66
N PRO A 199 -13.38 -11.90 7.88
CA PRO A 199 -14.78 -11.90 7.47
C PRO A 199 -15.80 -12.06 8.60
N ARG A 200 -15.38 -12.39 9.80
CA ARG A 200 -16.28 -12.67 10.94
C ARG A 200 -16.52 -11.45 11.82
N LEU A 201 -15.76 -10.37 11.62
CA LEU A 201 -15.92 -9.14 12.37
C LEU A 201 -17.06 -8.29 11.77
N ASP A 202 -17.72 -7.53 12.62
CA ASP A 202 -18.84 -6.64 12.26
C ASP A 202 -18.50 -5.15 12.48
N ASP A 203 -17.28 -4.83 12.94
CA ASP A 203 -16.86 -3.48 13.35
C ASP A 203 -16.37 -2.59 12.18
N TYR A 204 -16.59 -2.99 10.93
CA TYR A 204 -16.15 -2.22 9.76
C TYR A 204 -17.04 -1.02 9.50
N ASN A 205 -16.41 0.14 9.25
CA ASN A 205 -17.06 1.35 8.80
C ASN A 205 -16.16 2.12 7.81
N HIS A 206 -16.55 3.32 7.42
CA HIS A 206 -15.82 4.17 6.45
C HIS A 206 -14.42 4.62 6.91
N GLN A 207 -14.07 4.43 8.19
CA GLN A 207 -12.75 4.74 8.76
C GLN A 207 -12.00 3.47 9.19
N SER A 208 -12.36 2.32 8.62
CA SER A 208 -11.68 1.06 8.94
C SER A 208 -10.50 0.79 8.00
N CYS A 209 -9.44 0.22 8.55
CA CYS A 209 -8.29 -0.28 7.84
C CYS A 209 -7.81 -1.61 8.43
N ILE A 210 -7.01 -2.35 7.66
CA ILE A 210 -6.36 -3.58 8.10
C ILE A 210 -4.86 -3.35 8.10
N TYR A 211 -4.21 -3.67 9.21
CA TYR A 211 -2.77 -3.67 9.33
C TYR A 211 -2.25 -5.08 9.54
N ILE A 212 -1.28 -5.50 8.73
CA ILE A 212 -0.69 -6.83 8.79
C ILE A 212 0.80 -6.66 9.10
N PRO A 213 1.26 -7.14 10.28
CA PRO A 213 2.68 -7.12 10.60
C PRO A 213 3.47 -7.96 9.59
N ARG A 214 4.68 -7.52 9.27
CA ARG A 214 5.62 -8.35 8.52
C ARG A 214 5.79 -9.70 9.18
N THR A 215 5.89 -10.71 8.35
CA THR A 215 6.16 -12.07 8.81
C THR A 215 7.58 -12.46 8.44
N SER A 216 8.15 -13.36 9.22
CA SER A 216 9.43 -14.00 8.85
C SER A 216 9.22 -15.08 7.77
N GLY A 217 8.17 -14.94 6.98
CA GLY A 217 7.80 -15.88 5.93
C GLY A 217 8.97 -16.09 4.97
N LYS A 218 9.31 -17.35 4.71
CA LYS A 218 10.30 -17.73 3.73
C LYS A 218 9.72 -17.42 2.34
N ASN A 219 10.02 -16.25 1.79
CA ASN A 219 9.73 -15.94 0.40
C ASN A 219 10.97 -16.17 -0.47
N PHE A 220 10.79 -16.09 -1.77
CA PHE A 220 11.88 -16.28 -2.73
C PHE A 220 13.10 -15.39 -2.44
N GLN A 221 12.88 -14.12 -2.05
CA GLN A 221 13.99 -13.22 -1.72
C GLN A 221 14.80 -13.67 -0.50
N ILE A 222 14.15 -14.22 0.53
CA ILE A 222 14.86 -14.77 1.70
C ILE A 222 15.70 -15.96 1.30
N ILE A 223 15.18 -16.80 0.39
CA ILE A 223 15.95 -17.92 -0.15
C ILE A 223 17.15 -17.39 -0.91
N MET A 224 16.98 -16.34 -1.72
CA MET A 224 18.05 -15.71 -2.47
C MET A 224 19.12 -15.11 -1.54
N ASP A 225 18.69 -14.35 -0.53
CA ASP A 225 19.59 -13.75 0.48
C ASP A 225 20.36 -14.85 1.26
N GLN A 226 19.73 -16.00 1.55
CA GLN A 226 20.39 -17.15 2.18
C GLN A 226 21.41 -17.82 1.26
N LEU A 227 21.10 -17.95 -0.03
CA LEU A 227 22.05 -18.49 -1.01
C LEU A 227 23.27 -17.58 -1.15
N GLU A 228 23.07 -16.27 -1.21
CA GLU A 228 24.15 -15.28 -1.25
C GLU A 228 25.04 -15.37 0.00
N ASN A 229 24.46 -15.43 1.19
CA ASN A 229 25.20 -15.61 2.44
C ASN A 229 25.98 -16.94 2.45
N ILE A 230 25.43 -18.05 1.94
CA ILE A 230 26.12 -19.33 1.83
C ILE A 230 27.35 -19.22 0.90
N LEU A 231 27.20 -18.51 -0.23
CA LEU A 231 28.28 -18.29 -1.16
C LEU A 231 29.43 -17.46 -0.54
N GLU A 232 29.05 -16.42 0.23
CA GLU A 232 30.02 -15.59 0.95
C GLU A 232 30.71 -16.35 2.08
N ASP A 233 29.94 -17.02 2.95
CA ASP A 233 30.46 -17.78 4.10
C ASP A 233 31.38 -18.95 3.69
N LYS A 234 31.12 -19.56 2.55
CA LYS A 234 31.90 -20.69 2.02
C LYS A 234 33.02 -20.26 1.07
N ASP A 235 33.12 -18.97 0.79
CA ASP A 235 34.11 -18.43 -0.16
C ASP A 235 34.04 -19.14 -1.53
N LEU A 236 32.82 -19.45 -1.97
CA LEU A 236 32.58 -20.21 -3.20
C LEU A 236 32.66 -19.29 -4.41
N TYR A 237 33.57 -19.63 -5.31
CA TYR A 237 33.75 -18.98 -6.61
C TYR A 237 33.43 -19.95 -7.74
N LEU A 238 33.11 -19.41 -8.91
CA LEU A 238 32.89 -20.20 -10.11
C LEU A 238 34.27 -20.52 -10.75
N ASP A 239 34.98 -21.48 -10.17
CA ASP A 239 36.13 -22.14 -10.79
C ASP A 239 35.70 -23.43 -11.53
N ASP A 240 36.63 -24.01 -12.31
CA ASP A 240 36.32 -25.21 -13.09
C ASP A 240 35.92 -26.40 -12.19
N GLU A 241 36.48 -26.50 -10.99
CA GLU A 241 36.17 -27.59 -10.04
C GLU A 241 34.74 -27.45 -9.46
N ASN A 242 34.39 -26.29 -8.97
CA ASN A 242 33.07 -26.02 -8.44
C ASN A 242 32.00 -26.08 -9.53
N PHE A 243 32.28 -25.58 -10.73
CA PHE A 243 31.40 -25.68 -11.88
C PHE A 243 31.06 -27.14 -12.22
N ASP A 244 32.10 -27.97 -12.39
CA ASP A 244 31.93 -29.38 -12.74
C ASP A 244 31.22 -30.16 -11.60
N ARG A 245 31.50 -29.82 -10.35
CA ARG A 245 30.85 -30.41 -9.19
C ARG A 245 29.34 -30.11 -9.17
N ILE A 246 28.97 -28.86 -9.30
CA ILE A 246 27.54 -28.45 -9.29
C ILE A 246 26.81 -29.01 -10.52
N LYS A 247 27.44 -28.98 -11.69
CA LYS A 247 26.95 -29.56 -12.94
C LYS A 247 26.68 -31.04 -12.81
N ASN A 248 27.60 -31.79 -12.21
CA ASN A 248 27.44 -33.25 -12.01
C ASN A 248 26.30 -33.55 -11.04
N LEU A 249 26.17 -32.79 -9.93
CA LEU A 249 25.05 -32.91 -9.00
C LEU A 249 23.72 -32.60 -9.69
N LEU A 250 23.64 -31.53 -10.51
CA LEU A 250 22.45 -31.23 -11.31
C LEU A 250 22.06 -32.35 -12.28
N MET A 251 23.08 -32.92 -12.95
CA MET A 251 22.83 -34.03 -13.89
C MET A 251 22.41 -35.33 -13.17
N GLU A 252 22.87 -35.57 -11.96
CA GLU A 252 22.46 -36.72 -11.13
C GLU A 252 21.02 -36.54 -10.68
N LYS A 253 20.70 -35.40 -10.04
CA LYS A 253 19.36 -35.08 -9.54
C LYS A 253 18.30 -35.00 -10.66
N SER A 254 18.63 -34.43 -11.80
CA SER A 254 17.71 -34.34 -12.94
C SER A 254 17.32 -35.70 -13.56
N LYS A 255 18.04 -36.77 -13.26
CA LYS A 255 17.69 -38.13 -13.72
C LYS A 255 16.68 -38.83 -12.81
N GLU A 256 16.53 -38.36 -11.59
CA GLU A 256 15.69 -38.96 -10.55
C GLU A 256 14.32 -38.26 -10.41
N ILE A 257 13.87 -37.51 -11.45
CA ILE A 257 12.56 -36.87 -11.42
C ILE A 257 11.48 -37.92 -11.11
N SER A 258 11.00 -37.90 -9.88
CA SER A 258 9.98 -38.78 -9.36
C SER A 258 8.71 -37.98 -9.03
N MET A 259 7.66 -38.66 -8.58
CA MET A 259 6.46 -38.00 -8.04
C MET A 259 6.70 -37.38 -6.67
N ASP A 260 7.89 -37.49 -6.12
CA ASP A 260 8.34 -36.87 -4.88
C ASP A 260 9.07 -35.54 -5.22
N TYR A 261 8.57 -34.42 -4.66
CA TYR A 261 9.04 -33.07 -4.96
C TYR A 261 10.43 -32.74 -4.37
N GLU A 262 11.03 -33.59 -3.55
CA GLU A 262 12.34 -33.32 -2.93
C GLU A 262 13.47 -33.21 -3.97
N ASP A 263 13.47 -34.08 -4.98
CA ASP A 263 14.50 -34.05 -6.03
C ASP A 263 14.35 -32.81 -6.96
N GLU A 264 13.11 -32.36 -7.21
CA GLU A 264 12.85 -31.12 -7.95
C GLU A 264 13.32 -29.89 -7.17
N ILE A 265 13.16 -29.89 -5.82
CA ILE A 265 13.68 -28.80 -4.97
C ILE A 265 15.21 -28.76 -5.03
N ASP A 266 15.89 -29.87 -4.88
CA ASP A 266 17.36 -29.95 -4.96
C ASP A 266 17.86 -29.46 -6.33
N THR A 267 17.21 -29.87 -7.42
CA THR A 267 17.54 -29.42 -8.78
C THR A 267 17.35 -27.91 -8.94
N LEU A 268 16.27 -27.37 -8.39
CA LEU A 268 16.00 -25.93 -8.41
C LEU A 268 17.07 -25.14 -7.63
N ILE A 269 17.40 -25.59 -6.41
CA ILE A 269 18.41 -24.95 -5.56
C ILE A 269 19.77 -24.94 -6.25
N LEU A 270 20.21 -26.08 -6.82
CA LEU A 270 21.49 -26.18 -7.53
C LEU A 270 21.50 -25.31 -8.78
N SER A 271 20.38 -25.20 -9.49
CA SER A 271 20.25 -24.33 -10.67
C SER A 271 20.37 -22.86 -10.31
N LEU A 272 19.70 -22.45 -9.21
CA LEU A 272 19.80 -21.09 -8.68
C LEU A 272 21.22 -20.78 -8.22
N LEU A 273 21.85 -21.70 -7.48
CA LEU A 273 23.24 -21.55 -7.03
C LEU A 273 24.21 -21.34 -8.21
N MET A 274 24.04 -22.11 -9.29
CA MET A 274 24.86 -21.97 -10.50
C MET A 274 24.64 -20.60 -11.17
N LEU A 275 23.40 -20.10 -11.21
CA LEU A 275 23.09 -18.79 -11.78
C LEU A 275 23.72 -17.67 -10.96
N PHE A 276 23.68 -17.77 -9.62
CA PHE A 276 24.32 -16.82 -8.72
C PHE A 276 25.83 -16.75 -8.90
N LEU A 277 26.47 -17.91 -8.99
CA LEU A 277 27.91 -17.96 -9.24
C LEU A 277 28.25 -17.29 -10.57
N LYS A 278 27.47 -17.51 -11.62
CA LYS A 278 27.67 -16.88 -12.93
C LYS A 278 27.46 -15.36 -12.89
N GLU A 279 26.46 -14.87 -12.14
CA GLU A 279 26.26 -13.44 -11.98
C GLU A 279 27.43 -12.78 -11.22
N ARG A 280 27.88 -13.40 -10.13
CA ARG A 280 29.00 -12.92 -9.34
C ARG A 280 30.30 -12.77 -10.18
N GLU A 281 30.48 -13.65 -11.14
CA GLU A 281 31.62 -13.58 -12.09
C GLU A 281 31.35 -12.66 -13.30
N GLY A 282 30.17 -11.99 -13.33
CA GLY A 282 29.80 -11.08 -14.41
C GLY A 282 29.48 -11.79 -15.75
N LEU A 283 29.23 -13.10 -15.71
CA LEU A 283 28.91 -13.90 -16.89
C LEU A 283 27.47 -13.79 -17.33
N VAL A 284 26.57 -13.38 -16.43
CA VAL A 284 25.15 -13.19 -16.67
C VAL A 284 24.67 -12.00 -15.84
N ASP A 285 23.55 -11.37 -16.28
CA ASP A 285 22.81 -10.37 -15.50
C ASP A 285 21.46 -10.98 -15.11
N PHE A 286 21.13 -11.00 -13.82
CA PHE A 286 19.86 -11.54 -13.34
C PHE A 286 18.63 -10.86 -13.97
N ARG A 287 18.71 -9.57 -14.29
CA ARG A 287 17.62 -8.86 -14.97
C ARG A 287 17.34 -9.43 -16.34
N GLU A 288 18.39 -9.76 -17.11
CA GLU A 288 18.27 -10.41 -18.41
C GLU A 288 17.72 -11.84 -18.28
N ILE A 289 18.13 -12.56 -17.22
CA ILE A 289 17.62 -13.91 -16.93
C ILE A 289 16.12 -13.87 -16.61
N PHE A 290 15.67 -12.96 -15.78
CA PHE A 290 14.24 -12.83 -15.47
C PHE A 290 13.42 -12.46 -16.70
N ASP A 291 13.90 -11.55 -17.53
CA ASP A 291 13.23 -11.21 -18.80
C ASP A 291 13.11 -12.43 -19.73
N GLU A 292 14.15 -13.26 -19.77
CA GLU A 292 14.13 -14.49 -20.57
C GLU A 292 13.21 -15.57 -19.98
N ILE A 293 13.14 -15.68 -18.66
CA ILE A 293 12.19 -16.55 -17.96
C ILE A 293 10.75 -16.13 -18.29
N TYR A 294 10.41 -14.85 -18.20
CA TYR A 294 9.08 -14.35 -18.55
C TYR A 294 8.71 -14.67 -20.01
N LYS A 295 9.61 -14.44 -20.96
CA LYS A 295 9.40 -14.79 -22.37
C LYS A 295 9.18 -16.30 -22.58
N LYS A 296 9.85 -17.15 -21.79
CA LYS A 296 9.69 -18.60 -21.85
C LYS A 296 8.39 -19.07 -21.20
N LEU A 297 7.97 -18.46 -20.09
CA LEU A 297 6.70 -18.77 -19.43
C LEU A 297 5.53 -18.48 -20.37
N ASP A 298 5.54 -17.36 -21.11
CA ASP A 298 4.52 -17.05 -22.09
C ASP A 298 4.42 -18.12 -23.18
N LYS A 299 5.56 -18.65 -23.66
CA LYS A 299 5.59 -19.74 -24.64
C LYS A 299 5.07 -21.06 -24.07
N ILE A 300 5.45 -21.39 -22.83
CA ILE A 300 4.99 -22.61 -22.14
C ILE A 300 3.48 -22.54 -21.90
N ALA A 301 2.95 -21.41 -21.48
CA ALA A 301 1.52 -21.19 -21.27
C ALA A 301 0.69 -21.42 -22.57
N ILE A 302 1.29 -21.17 -23.76
CA ILE A 302 0.67 -21.45 -25.06
C ILE A 302 0.68 -22.95 -25.37
N ILE A 303 1.73 -23.67 -24.96
CA ILE A 303 1.87 -25.12 -25.23
C ILE A 303 0.96 -25.94 -24.31
N LEU A 304 0.68 -25.45 -23.09
CA LEU A 304 -0.16 -26.14 -22.10
C LEU A 304 -1.67 -25.88 -22.26
N LYS A 305 -2.08 -25.02 -23.20
CA LYS A 305 -3.46 -24.80 -23.62
C LYS A 305 -3.83 -25.71 -24.77
#